data_d3338d0fde2bed98df43e623191cf1ec
#
_entry.id   d3338d0fde2bed98df43e623191cf1ec
#
_cell.length_a   1.000
_cell.length_b   1.000
_cell.length_c   1.000
_cell.angle_alpha   90.00
_cell.angle_beta   90.00
_cell.angle_gamma   90.00
#
_symmetry.space_group_name_H-M   'P 1'
#
loop_
_entity.id
_entity.type
_entity.pdbx_description
1 polymer ?
#
loop_
_entity_poly.entity_id
_entity_poly.type
_entity_poly.pdbx_seq_one_letter_code
_entity_poly.pdbx_strand_id
1 'polypeptide(L)'
;MSTTSKASQRIAALLDDNSFVEIGGLVTARATDFNLKPNETPSDGCITGYGVINGNLVYVYSQDASVLNGTIGEMHAKKITNLYDLAMKTGAPVIGLIESAGLRLQEATDALAAFGEIYLKQTMASGVIPQITAVFGTCGGGLGLFPTMTDFTFMEEKKAKLFVHAPNALDGNVITKCDSSSAKFQAEESGSVDVVADDATILEKVRE
;
A
#
# COMPACT_ATOMS: atom_id res chain seq x y z
N MET A 1 6.61 -16.64 5.47
CA MET A 1 6.82 -15.65 4.40
C MET A 1 7.22 -16.37 3.11
N SER A 2 6.53 -16.15 2.00
CA SER A 2 7.09 -16.52 0.70
C SER A 2 8.24 -15.54 0.42
N THR A 3 9.48 -15.99 0.52
CA THR A 3 10.69 -15.16 0.33
C THR A 3 10.91 -14.71 -1.12
N THR A 4 9.96 -14.97 -2.00
CA THR A 4 10.09 -14.78 -3.45
C THR A 4 9.27 -13.63 -4.03
N SER A 5 8.28 -13.09 -3.31
CA SER A 5 7.48 -11.99 -3.84
C SER A 5 8.20 -10.64 -3.70
N LYS A 6 7.91 -9.70 -4.61
CA LYS A 6 8.45 -8.33 -4.52
C LYS A 6 8.05 -7.65 -3.21
N ALA A 7 6.83 -7.92 -2.75
CA ALA A 7 6.34 -7.38 -1.49
C ALA A 7 7.20 -7.81 -0.29
N SER A 8 7.58 -9.11 -0.22
CA SER A 8 8.47 -9.61 0.84
C SER A 8 9.89 -9.08 0.71
N GLN A 9 10.40 -8.94 -0.53
CA GLN A 9 11.73 -8.39 -0.77
C GLN A 9 11.84 -6.92 -0.33
N ARG A 10 10.81 -6.11 -0.58
CA ARG A 10 10.75 -4.71 -0.12
C ARG A 10 10.76 -4.60 1.39
N ILE A 11 10.00 -5.44 2.10
CA ILE A 11 10.02 -5.49 3.56
C ILE A 11 11.42 -5.86 4.07
N ALA A 12 12.05 -6.88 3.49
CA ALA A 12 13.39 -7.30 3.87
C ALA A 12 14.46 -6.23 3.62
N ALA A 13 14.32 -5.43 2.54
CA ALA A 13 15.22 -4.33 2.25
C ALA A 13 14.96 -3.08 3.11
N LEU A 14 13.71 -2.90 3.57
CA LEU A 14 13.31 -1.75 4.39
C LEU A 14 13.73 -1.91 5.85
N LEU A 15 13.62 -3.10 6.41
CA LEU A 15 13.81 -3.35 7.84
C LEU A 15 15.24 -3.82 8.16
N ASP A 16 15.64 -3.68 9.41
CA ASP A 16 16.89 -4.23 9.90
C ASP A 16 16.88 -5.76 9.83
N ASP A 17 18.03 -6.38 9.59
CA ASP A 17 18.19 -7.82 9.39
C ASP A 17 17.51 -8.64 10.50
N ASN A 18 16.72 -9.64 10.10
CA ASN A 18 16.01 -10.57 10.98
C ASN A 18 15.03 -9.91 11.99
N SER A 19 14.65 -8.66 11.79
CA SER A 19 13.75 -7.95 12.72
C SER A 19 12.27 -8.15 12.41
N PHE A 20 11.91 -8.59 11.20
CA PHE A 20 10.52 -8.66 10.77
C PHE A 20 9.74 -9.80 11.42
N VAL A 21 8.60 -9.44 12.01
CA VAL A 21 7.59 -10.38 12.54
C VAL A 21 6.29 -10.19 11.79
N GLU A 22 5.89 -11.22 11.03
CA GLU A 22 4.66 -11.19 10.23
C GLU A 22 3.42 -11.37 11.11
N ILE A 23 2.39 -10.55 10.86
CA ILE A 23 1.07 -10.64 11.49
C ILE A 23 0.05 -11.05 10.42
N GLY A 24 -0.74 -12.08 10.71
CA GLY A 24 -1.80 -12.52 9.80
C GLY A 24 -1.31 -13.20 8.52
N GLY A 25 -0.13 -13.82 8.54
CA GLY A 25 0.45 -14.51 7.37
C GLY A 25 -0.36 -15.72 6.88
N LEU A 26 -1.23 -16.30 7.71
CA LEU A 26 -2.12 -17.41 7.36
C LEU A 26 -3.52 -16.95 6.92
N VAL A 27 -3.78 -15.65 6.96
CA VAL A 27 -5.05 -15.09 6.48
C VAL A 27 -5.13 -15.24 4.97
N THR A 28 -6.31 -15.62 4.47
CA THR A 28 -6.61 -15.72 3.04
C THR A 28 -7.84 -14.89 2.73
N ALA A 29 -8.12 -14.68 1.44
CA ALA A 29 -9.33 -13.99 1.03
C ALA A 29 -10.58 -14.67 1.60
N ARG A 30 -11.61 -13.88 1.86
CA ARG A 30 -12.92 -14.40 2.23
C ARG A 30 -13.47 -15.28 1.09
N ALA A 31 -14.12 -16.38 1.45
CA ALA A 31 -14.89 -17.15 0.48
C ALA A 31 -16.04 -16.30 -0.08
N THR A 32 -16.13 -16.20 -1.39
CA THR A 32 -17.17 -15.48 -2.11
C THR A 32 -17.90 -16.43 -3.05
N ASP A 33 -18.97 -15.96 -3.69
CA ASP A 33 -19.68 -16.72 -4.73
C ASP A 33 -18.80 -17.08 -5.93
N PHE A 34 -17.64 -16.43 -6.06
CA PHE A 34 -16.62 -16.72 -7.08
C PHE A 34 -15.66 -17.85 -6.68
N ASN A 35 -15.85 -18.51 -5.54
CA ASN A 35 -15.11 -19.69 -5.08
C ASN A 35 -13.58 -19.53 -5.13
N LEU A 36 -13.05 -18.41 -4.63
CA LEU A 36 -11.61 -18.22 -4.48
C LEU A 36 -11.05 -19.28 -3.50
N LYS A 37 -10.03 -20.01 -3.93
CA LYS A 37 -9.40 -21.02 -3.08
C LYS A 37 -8.38 -20.38 -2.15
N PRO A 38 -8.28 -20.80 -0.88
CA PRO A 38 -7.34 -20.23 0.07
C PRO A 38 -5.86 -20.25 -0.38
N ASN A 39 -5.44 -21.29 -1.07
CA ASN A 39 -4.09 -21.40 -1.60
C ASN A 39 -3.80 -20.47 -2.81
N GLU A 40 -4.82 -19.90 -3.42
CA GLU A 40 -4.70 -18.91 -4.50
C GLU A 40 -4.59 -17.49 -3.95
N THR A 41 -4.83 -17.28 -2.65
CA THR A 41 -4.84 -15.97 -2.00
C THR A 41 -3.97 -15.94 -0.74
N PRO A 42 -2.69 -16.30 -0.82
CA PRO A 42 -1.81 -16.29 0.35
C PRO A 42 -1.72 -14.88 0.94
N SER A 43 -1.87 -14.78 2.27
CA SER A 43 -1.84 -13.53 3.03
C SER A 43 -2.84 -12.47 2.53
N ASP A 44 -3.84 -12.89 1.76
CA ASP A 44 -4.81 -12.07 1.03
C ASP A 44 -4.16 -10.92 0.22
N GLY A 45 -3.00 -11.19 -0.39
CA GLY A 45 -2.27 -10.22 -1.20
C GLY A 45 -1.70 -9.02 -0.43
N CYS A 46 -1.57 -9.14 0.90
CA CYS A 46 -0.98 -8.10 1.73
C CYS A 46 -0.14 -8.70 2.86
N ILE A 47 1.16 -8.47 2.85
CA ILE A 47 2.05 -8.86 3.94
C ILE A 47 2.02 -7.75 4.98
N THR A 48 1.67 -8.07 6.22
CA THR A 48 1.60 -7.11 7.33
C THR A 48 2.43 -7.59 8.50
N GLY A 49 3.05 -6.68 9.22
CA GLY A 49 3.85 -7.01 10.39
C GLY A 49 4.55 -5.81 10.99
N TYR A 50 5.49 -6.09 11.87
CA TYR A 50 6.36 -5.07 12.46
C TYR A 50 7.81 -5.52 12.41
N GLY A 51 8.69 -4.56 12.53
CA GLY A 51 10.12 -4.76 12.61
C GLY A 51 10.79 -3.52 13.15
N VAL A 52 12.08 -3.39 12.93
CA VAL A 52 12.83 -2.20 13.37
C VAL A 52 13.56 -1.56 12.18
N ILE A 53 13.71 -0.24 12.25
CA ILE A 53 14.57 0.56 11.38
C ILE A 53 15.53 1.32 12.29
N ASN A 54 16.82 1.08 12.15
CA ASN A 54 17.85 1.67 13.02
C ASN A 54 17.53 1.50 14.52
N GLY A 55 17.00 0.32 14.88
CA GLY A 55 16.62 -0.02 16.25
C GLY A 55 15.26 0.52 16.72
N ASN A 56 14.52 1.28 15.90
CA ASN A 56 13.22 1.84 16.26
C ASN A 56 12.09 0.99 15.70
N LEU A 57 11.07 0.73 16.53
CA LEU A 57 9.89 -0.05 16.13
C LEU A 57 9.11 0.65 15.01
N VAL A 58 8.76 -0.09 13.97
CA VAL A 58 7.88 0.36 12.90
C VAL A 58 6.88 -0.73 12.53
N TYR A 59 5.70 -0.35 12.07
CA TYR A 59 4.72 -1.24 11.47
C TYR A 59 4.73 -1.07 9.95
N VAL A 60 4.65 -2.18 9.23
CA VAL A 60 4.73 -2.16 7.77
C VAL A 60 3.66 -3.06 7.16
N TYR A 61 3.04 -2.59 6.09
CA TYR A 61 2.27 -3.43 5.19
C TYR A 61 2.79 -3.28 3.76
N SER A 62 2.83 -4.38 3.02
CA SER A 62 3.28 -4.41 1.63
C SER A 62 2.28 -5.19 0.79
N GLN A 63 1.74 -4.54 -0.23
CA GLN A 63 0.80 -5.15 -1.16
C GLN A 63 1.55 -6.00 -2.18
N ASP A 64 1.03 -7.20 -2.43
CA ASP A 64 1.62 -8.17 -3.34
C ASP A 64 0.77 -8.29 -4.62
N ALA A 65 1.21 -7.63 -5.67
CA ALA A 65 0.54 -7.65 -6.96
C ALA A 65 0.51 -9.04 -7.63
N SER A 66 1.32 -10.00 -7.15
CA SER A 66 1.27 -11.39 -7.64
C SER A 66 0.02 -12.15 -7.15
N VAL A 67 -0.66 -11.63 -6.12
CA VAL A 67 -1.88 -12.22 -5.56
C VAL A 67 -3.06 -11.31 -5.90
N LEU A 68 -3.95 -11.74 -6.79
CA LEU A 68 -5.12 -10.98 -7.24
C LEU A 68 -4.80 -9.52 -7.62
N ASN A 69 -3.64 -9.26 -8.23
CA ASN A 69 -3.12 -7.92 -8.55
C ASN A 69 -3.05 -6.97 -7.32
N GLY A 70 -2.87 -7.50 -6.12
CA GLY A 70 -2.83 -6.74 -4.88
C GLY A 70 -4.16 -6.08 -4.50
N THR A 71 -5.28 -6.49 -5.12
CA THR A 71 -6.58 -5.86 -4.89
C THR A 71 -7.05 -5.98 -3.44
N ILE A 72 -7.68 -4.92 -2.96
CA ILE A 72 -8.13 -4.81 -1.57
C ILE A 72 -9.53 -5.41 -1.43
N GLY A 73 -9.62 -6.48 -0.66
CA GLY A 73 -10.84 -7.08 -0.18
C GLY A 73 -10.98 -6.92 1.33
N GLU A 74 -12.00 -7.53 1.92
CA GLU A 74 -12.32 -7.42 3.34
C GLU A 74 -11.14 -7.86 4.23
N MET A 75 -10.55 -9.03 3.98
CA MET A 75 -9.48 -9.57 4.83
C MET A 75 -8.16 -8.81 4.64
N HIS A 76 -7.86 -8.38 3.41
CA HIS A 76 -6.76 -7.49 3.11
C HIS A 76 -6.85 -6.21 3.96
N ALA A 77 -8.02 -5.55 3.95
CA ALA A 77 -8.25 -4.34 4.74
C ALA A 77 -8.19 -4.59 6.24
N LYS A 78 -8.78 -5.68 6.75
CA LYS A 78 -8.71 -6.06 8.16
C LYS A 78 -7.28 -6.23 8.66
N LYS A 79 -6.38 -6.75 7.83
CA LYS A 79 -4.95 -6.83 8.17
C LYS A 79 -4.34 -5.45 8.35
N ILE A 80 -4.61 -4.52 7.41
CA ILE A 80 -4.10 -3.14 7.48
C ILE A 80 -4.69 -2.40 8.68
N THR A 81 -6.01 -2.47 8.90
CA THR A 81 -6.68 -1.79 10.02
C THR A 81 -6.21 -2.29 11.37
N ASN A 82 -6.01 -3.60 11.52
CA ASN A 82 -5.42 -4.19 12.74
C ASN A 82 -3.99 -3.68 12.96
N LEU A 83 -3.20 -3.53 11.89
CA LEU A 83 -1.85 -2.98 11.97
C LEU A 83 -1.87 -1.54 12.53
N TYR A 84 -2.77 -0.69 12.02
CA TYR A 84 -2.96 0.67 12.52
C TYR A 84 -3.35 0.70 14.00
N ASP A 85 -4.23 -0.21 14.43
CA ASP A 85 -4.63 -0.31 15.85
C ASP A 85 -3.44 -0.65 16.76
N LEU A 86 -2.55 -1.53 16.32
CA LEU A 86 -1.33 -1.88 17.05
C LEU A 86 -0.34 -0.71 17.06
N ALA A 87 -0.14 -0.07 15.92
CA ALA A 87 0.76 1.06 15.77
C ALA A 87 0.33 2.25 16.66
N MET A 88 -0.95 2.60 16.66
CA MET A 88 -1.48 3.66 17.53
C MET A 88 -1.33 3.34 19.04
N LYS A 89 -1.43 2.08 19.44
CA LYS A 89 -1.21 1.66 20.83
C LYS A 89 0.24 1.78 21.28
N THR A 90 1.18 1.62 20.37
CA THR A 90 2.62 1.66 20.67
C THR A 90 3.26 3.03 20.36
N GLY A 91 2.54 3.90 19.63
CA GLY A 91 3.08 5.18 19.16
C GLY A 91 4.10 5.04 18.04
N ALA A 92 4.14 3.90 17.34
CA ALA A 92 5.11 3.62 16.30
C ALA A 92 4.59 4.02 14.90
N PRO A 93 5.48 4.40 13.96
CA PRO A 93 5.07 4.75 12.59
C PRO A 93 4.46 3.57 11.83
N VAL A 94 3.60 3.91 10.85
CA VAL A 94 3.09 2.96 9.85
C VAL A 94 3.67 3.29 8.48
N ILE A 95 4.23 2.28 7.81
CA ILE A 95 4.80 2.39 6.47
C ILE A 95 3.99 1.49 5.52
N GLY A 96 3.37 2.09 4.51
CA GLY A 96 2.62 1.41 3.46
C GLY A 96 3.41 1.30 2.15
N LEU A 97 3.67 0.07 1.69
CA LEU A 97 4.33 -0.20 0.41
C LEU A 97 3.26 -0.64 -0.60
N ILE A 98 2.87 0.29 -1.47
CA ILE A 98 1.68 0.18 -2.32
C ILE A 98 2.03 -0.38 -3.71
N GLU A 99 1.37 -1.46 -4.08
CA GLU A 99 1.32 -1.99 -5.44
C GLU A 99 0.00 -2.76 -5.63
N SER A 100 -1.07 -2.08 -6.06
CA SER A 100 -2.41 -2.64 -6.08
C SER A 100 -3.26 -2.07 -7.23
N ALA A 101 -4.05 -2.94 -7.85
CA ALA A 101 -5.04 -2.54 -8.83
C ALA A 101 -6.32 -1.88 -8.21
N GLY A 102 -6.37 -1.73 -6.89
CA GLY A 102 -7.46 -1.06 -6.20
C GLY A 102 -8.52 -2.00 -5.62
N LEU A 103 -9.79 -1.74 -5.86
CA LEU A 103 -10.92 -2.50 -5.29
C LEU A 103 -10.99 -3.93 -5.81
N ARG A 104 -11.22 -4.89 -4.93
CA ARG A 104 -11.52 -6.28 -5.31
C ARG A 104 -12.97 -6.43 -5.71
N LEU A 105 -13.24 -6.45 -7.02
CA LEU A 105 -14.59 -6.48 -7.57
C LEU A 105 -15.39 -7.72 -7.16
N GLN A 106 -14.74 -8.85 -6.92
CA GLN A 106 -15.38 -10.10 -6.48
C GLN A 106 -16.04 -10.00 -5.10
N GLU A 107 -15.64 -9.04 -4.29
CA GLU A 107 -16.21 -8.79 -2.95
C GLU A 107 -17.20 -7.60 -2.94
N ALA A 108 -17.39 -6.94 -4.08
CA ALA A 108 -18.40 -5.90 -4.29
C ALA A 108 -18.45 -4.83 -3.17
N THR A 109 -19.62 -4.70 -2.52
CA THR A 109 -19.85 -3.70 -1.46
C THR A 109 -19.01 -3.92 -0.21
N ASP A 110 -18.60 -5.16 0.08
CA ASP A 110 -17.76 -5.46 1.26
C ASP A 110 -16.33 -4.95 1.05
N ALA A 111 -15.79 -5.05 -0.18
CA ALA A 111 -14.52 -4.42 -0.52
C ALA A 111 -14.61 -2.89 -0.47
N LEU A 112 -15.74 -2.30 -0.85
CA LEU A 112 -15.95 -0.86 -0.75
C LEU A 112 -16.00 -0.41 0.72
N ALA A 113 -16.70 -1.14 1.58
CA ALA A 113 -16.71 -0.88 3.02
C ALA A 113 -15.30 -1.01 3.62
N ALA A 114 -14.52 -1.98 3.16
CA ALA A 114 -13.14 -2.20 3.57
C ALA A 114 -12.23 -0.98 3.30
N PHE A 115 -12.40 -0.29 2.18
CA PHE A 115 -11.71 1.00 1.94
C PHE A 115 -12.08 2.05 2.98
N GLY A 116 -13.37 2.16 3.33
CA GLY A 116 -13.84 3.07 4.37
C GLY A 116 -13.19 2.81 5.74
N GLU A 117 -12.99 1.53 6.10
CA GLU A 117 -12.30 1.17 7.33
C GLU A 117 -10.83 1.61 7.34
N ILE A 118 -10.11 1.45 6.21
CA ILE A 118 -8.72 1.91 6.11
C ILE A 118 -8.64 3.43 6.20
N TYR A 119 -9.50 4.16 5.46
CA TYR A 119 -9.56 5.63 5.54
C TYR A 119 -9.82 6.11 6.97
N LEU A 120 -10.74 5.48 7.68
CA LEU A 120 -11.02 5.79 9.07
C LEU A 120 -9.75 5.65 9.93
N LYS A 121 -9.01 4.55 9.78
CA LYS A 121 -7.79 4.32 10.57
C LYS A 121 -6.68 5.31 10.21
N GLN A 122 -6.46 5.61 8.94
CA GLN A 122 -5.51 6.65 8.51
C GLN A 122 -5.87 8.02 9.09
N THR A 123 -7.15 8.39 9.02
CA THR A 123 -7.63 9.64 9.60
C THR A 123 -7.45 9.72 11.12
N MET A 124 -7.75 8.62 11.84
CA MET A 124 -7.55 8.55 13.30
C MET A 124 -6.07 8.58 13.68
N ALA A 125 -5.19 8.05 12.86
CA ALA A 125 -3.74 8.03 13.07
C ALA A 125 -3.08 9.38 12.73
N SER A 126 -3.72 10.23 11.93
CA SER A 126 -3.20 11.53 11.53
C SER A 126 -2.93 12.43 12.73
N GLY A 127 -1.69 12.92 12.84
CA GLY A 127 -1.23 13.72 13.97
C GLY A 127 -1.00 12.92 15.27
N VAL A 128 -1.19 11.60 15.26
CA VAL A 128 -0.96 10.71 16.41
C VAL A 128 0.32 9.90 16.22
N ILE A 129 0.48 9.29 15.05
CA ILE A 129 1.69 8.53 14.66
C ILE A 129 2.12 8.95 13.25
N PRO A 130 3.42 8.89 12.91
CA PRO A 130 3.88 9.12 11.55
C PRO A 130 3.32 8.06 10.58
N GLN A 131 2.88 8.52 9.42
CA GLN A 131 2.36 7.68 8.35
C GLN A 131 3.16 7.94 7.08
N ILE A 132 3.71 6.89 6.48
CA ILE A 132 4.54 6.96 5.27
C ILE A 132 3.94 6.05 4.21
N THR A 133 3.81 6.55 2.99
CA THR A 133 3.40 5.74 1.84
C THR A 133 4.46 5.76 0.75
N ALA A 134 4.82 4.58 0.25
CA ALA A 134 5.68 4.41 -0.91
C ALA A 134 4.95 3.63 -2.01
N VAL A 135 4.78 4.25 -3.17
CA VAL A 135 4.04 3.70 -4.32
C VAL A 135 5.03 3.11 -5.32
N PHE A 136 4.97 1.79 -5.52
CA PHE A 136 5.87 1.03 -6.39
C PHE A 136 5.22 0.53 -7.69
N GLY A 137 3.92 0.64 -7.79
CA GLY A 137 3.16 0.20 -8.96
C GLY A 137 1.87 1.01 -9.10
N THR A 138 0.79 0.36 -9.50
CA THR A 138 -0.49 1.05 -9.64
C THR A 138 -1.07 1.41 -8.27
N CYS A 139 -1.53 2.65 -8.15
CA CYS A 139 -2.26 3.19 -7.01
C CYS A 139 -3.41 4.04 -7.55
N GLY A 140 -4.53 3.38 -7.89
CA GLY A 140 -5.62 4.01 -8.64
C GLY A 140 -6.99 3.92 -7.97
N GLY A 141 -7.89 4.77 -8.39
CA GLY A 141 -9.25 4.85 -7.86
C GLY A 141 -9.25 5.29 -6.39
N GLY A 142 -10.07 4.64 -5.56
CA GLY A 142 -10.11 4.90 -4.12
C GLY A 142 -8.75 4.74 -3.43
N LEU A 143 -7.90 3.80 -3.90
CA LEU A 143 -6.55 3.64 -3.35
C LEU A 143 -5.69 4.89 -3.52
N GLY A 144 -5.92 5.68 -4.56
CA GLY A 144 -5.21 6.95 -4.79
C GLY A 144 -5.34 7.97 -3.65
N LEU A 145 -6.29 7.78 -2.73
CA LEU A 145 -6.43 8.61 -1.54
C LEU A 145 -5.46 8.21 -0.40
N PHE A 146 -4.95 6.98 -0.38
CA PHE A 146 -4.06 6.53 0.70
C PHE A 146 -2.82 7.42 0.84
N PRO A 147 -2.05 7.69 -0.24
CA PRO A 147 -0.89 8.57 -0.14
C PRO A 147 -1.23 9.97 0.36
N THR A 148 -2.37 10.51 -0.07
CA THR A 148 -2.78 11.88 0.30
C THR A 148 -3.21 12.03 1.77
N MET A 149 -3.41 10.91 2.47
CA MET A 149 -3.78 10.87 3.89
C MET A 149 -2.57 10.56 4.80
N THR A 150 -1.39 10.37 4.24
CA THR A 150 -0.15 10.11 4.97
C THR A 150 0.75 11.34 5.00
N ASP A 151 1.74 11.36 5.92
CA ASP A 151 2.59 12.52 6.15
C ASP A 151 3.67 12.67 5.08
N PHE A 152 4.17 11.54 4.53
CA PHE A 152 5.16 11.51 3.46
C PHE A 152 4.79 10.51 2.39
N THR A 153 4.94 10.93 1.13
CA THR A 153 4.64 10.11 -0.04
C THR A 153 5.86 9.97 -0.96
N PHE A 154 6.26 8.75 -1.17
CA PHE A 154 7.33 8.36 -2.10
C PHE A 154 6.74 7.65 -3.31
N MET A 155 7.34 7.83 -4.49
CA MET A 155 6.83 7.19 -5.70
C MET A 155 7.97 6.72 -6.61
N GLU A 156 7.87 5.49 -7.09
CA GLU A 156 8.83 4.94 -8.05
C GLU A 156 8.70 5.64 -9.41
N GLU A 157 9.84 6.02 -9.99
CA GLU A 157 9.92 6.98 -11.11
C GLU A 157 9.34 6.49 -12.44
N LYS A 158 9.38 5.16 -12.72
CA LYS A 158 9.09 4.60 -14.05
C LYS A 158 7.77 3.85 -14.15
N LYS A 159 7.45 3.03 -13.13
CA LYS A 159 6.34 2.07 -13.17
C LYS A 159 5.15 2.54 -12.34
N ALA A 160 5.41 3.32 -11.27
CA ALA A 160 4.36 3.74 -10.38
C ALA A 160 3.38 4.69 -11.07
N LYS A 161 2.11 4.52 -10.75
CA LYS A 161 1.00 5.33 -11.25
C LYS A 161 0.09 5.71 -10.09
N LEU A 162 -0.12 6.99 -9.90
CA LEU A 162 -1.00 7.53 -8.85
C LEU A 162 -2.12 8.36 -9.51
N PHE A 163 -3.37 7.96 -9.30
CA PHE A 163 -4.53 8.65 -9.86
C PHE A 163 -5.83 8.25 -9.15
N VAL A 164 -6.77 9.16 -9.09
CA VAL A 164 -8.17 8.84 -8.74
C VAL A 164 -8.92 8.45 -10.02
N HIS A 165 -8.77 9.22 -11.09
CA HIS A 165 -9.25 8.90 -12.43
C HIS A 165 -8.07 8.75 -13.38
N ALA A 166 -8.03 7.64 -14.15
CA ALA A 166 -6.99 7.44 -15.13
C ALA A 166 -6.99 8.58 -16.18
N PRO A 167 -5.81 9.04 -16.65
CA PRO A 167 -5.73 10.17 -17.58
C PRO A 167 -6.61 10.04 -18.81
N ASN A 168 -6.70 8.84 -19.37
CA ASN A 168 -7.53 8.54 -20.56
C ASN A 168 -9.05 8.45 -20.26
N ALA A 169 -9.46 8.51 -19.02
CA ALA A 169 -10.88 8.61 -18.62
C ALA A 169 -11.34 10.05 -18.47
N LEU A 170 -10.44 11.03 -18.55
CA LEU A 170 -10.75 12.44 -18.45
C LEU A 170 -11.05 13.03 -19.84
N ASP A 171 -12.13 13.79 -19.97
CA ASP A 171 -12.54 14.42 -21.22
C ASP A 171 -11.39 15.30 -21.77
N GLY A 172 -11.09 15.07 -23.06
CA GLY A 172 -10.06 15.83 -23.78
C GLY A 172 -8.62 15.53 -23.35
N ASN A 173 -8.40 14.58 -22.46
CA ASN A 173 -7.06 14.13 -22.07
C ASN A 173 -6.81 12.67 -22.47
N VAL A 174 -5.57 12.37 -22.77
CA VAL A 174 -5.05 11.00 -22.99
C VAL A 174 -3.61 10.93 -22.49
N ILE A 175 -3.11 9.74 -22.12
CA ILE A 175 -1.75 9.54 -21.59
C ILE A 175 -0.67 10.14 -22.51
N THR A 176 -0.84 10.03 -23.82
CA THR A 176 0.11 10.60 -24.80
C THR A 176 0.17 12.13 -24.78
N LYS A 177 -0.89 12.79 -24.33
CA LYS A 177 -0.97 14.25 -24.22
C LYS A 177 -0.44 14.73 -22.86
N CYS A 178 -0.91 14.10 -21.78
CA CYS A 178 -0.50 14.40 -20.42
C CYS A 178 -0.71 13.15 -19.56
N ASP A 179 0.36 12.52 -19.08
CA ASP A 179 0.28 11.42 -18.12
C ASP A 179 0.20 11.97 -16.69
N SER A 180 -0.99 12.44 -16.32
CA SER A 180 -1.26 12.95 -14.96
C SER A 180 -1.13 11.89 -13.86
N SER A 181 -0.96 10.62 -14.21
CA SER A 181 -0.70 9.54 -13.25
C SER A 181 0.78 9.28 -12.98
N SER A 182 1.67 9.90 -13.76
CA SER A 182 3.12 9.67 -13.65
C SER A 182 3.72 10.28 -12.38
N ALA A 183 4.80 9.68 -11.88
CA ALA A 183 5.53 10.17 -10.72
C ALA A 183 5.98 11.62 -10.91
N LYS A 184 6.48 11.96 -12.11
CA LYS A 184 6.89 13.31 -12.44
C LYS A 184 5.74 14.31 -12.30
N PHE A 185 4.58 14.03 -12.88
CA PHE A 185 3.40 14.91 -12.77
C PHE A 185 2.95 15.08 -11.32
N GLN A 186 2.92 13.97 -10.56
CA GLN A 186 2.48 13.99 -9.18
C GLN A 186 3.43 14.77 -8.24
N ALA A 187 4.72 14.82 -8.55
CA ALA A 187 5.68 15.60 -7.78
C ALA A 187 5.75 17.07 -8.22
N GLU A 188 5.83 17.33 -9.54
CA GLU A 188 6.12 18.68 -10.05
C GLU A 188 4.87 19.56 -10.23
N GLU A 189 3.72 18.95 -10.61
CA GLU A 189 2.49 19.69 -10.95
C GLU A 189 1.43 19.60 -9.86
N SER A 190 1.18 18.41 -9.29
CA SER A 190 0.16 18.24 -8.27
C SER A 190 0.68 18.47 -6.84
N GLY A 191 1.96 18.25 -6.60
CA GLY A 191 2.56 18.32 -5.27
C GLY A 191 2.10 17.23 -4.30
N SER A 192 1.56 16.12 -4.83
CA SER A 192 1.05 15.00 -4.01
C SER A 192 2.14 13.98 -3.63
N VAL A 193 3.34 14.12 -4.18
CA VAL A 193 4.47 13.20 -3.97
C VAL A 193 5.69 14.02 -3.56
N ASP A 194 6.28 13.66 -2.43
CA ASP A 194 7.44 14.37 -1.87
C ASP A 194 8.76 13.94 -2.52
N VAL A 195 8.91 12.64 -2.82
CA VAL A 195 10.14 12.08 -3.36
C VAL A 195 9.87 11.10 -4.49
N VAL A 196 10.56 11.30 -5.61
CA VAL A 196 10.55 10.38 -6.76
C VAL A 196 11.95 9.80 -6.94
N ALA A 197 12.06 8.48 -6.97
CA ALA A 197 13.31 7.75 -7.14
C ALA A 197 13.08 6.32 -7.63
N ASP A 198 14.14 5.52 -7.78
CA ASP A 198 14.03 4.07 -7.99
C ASP A 198 13.68 3.31 -6.70
N ASP A 199 13.29 2.03 -6.85
CA ASP A 199 12.83 1.17 -5.74
C ASP A 199 13.82 1.15 -4.56
N ALA A 200 15.13 1.04 -4.82
CA ALA A 200 16.14 0.93 -3.77
C ALA A 200 16.35 2.24 -3.03
N THR A 201 16.47 3.34 -3.77
CA THR A 201 16.62 4.70 -3.20
C THR A 201 15.40 5.10 -2.38
N ILE A 202 14.17 4.72 -2.80
CA ILE A 202 12.96 4.96 -2.00
C ILE A 202 13.07 4.27 -0.65
N LEU A 203 13.45 2.98 -0.62
CA LEU A 203 13.55 2.23 0.63
C LEU A 203 14.63 2.80 1.57
N GLU A 204 15.75 3.28 1.02
CA GLU A 204 16.78 4.01 1.79
C GLU A 204 16.22 5.31 2.37
N LYS A 205 15.52 6.11 1.58
CA LYS A 205 14.93 7.39 1.99
C LYS A 205 13.82 7.23 3.04
N VAL A 206 13.05 6.15 2.97
CA VAL A 206 12.03 5.84 4.00
C VAL A 206 12.69 5.45 5.33
N ARG A 207 13.91 4.90 5.31
CA ARG A 207 14.69 4.59 6.53
C ARG A 207 15.30 5.82 7.20
N GLU A 208 15.59 6.90 6.47
CA GLU A 208 16.11 8.18 6.98
C GLU A 208 15.07 8.95 7.79
#